data_16491c540d6425ec24ab6169bc063d5d
#
_entry.id   16491c540d6425ec24ab6169bc063d5d
#
_cell.length_a   1.000
_cell.length_b   1.000
_cell.length_c   1.000
_cell.angle_alpha   90.00
_cell.angle_beta   90.00
_cell.angle_gamma   90.00
#
_symmetry.space_group_name_H-M   'P 1'
#
loop_
_entity.id
_entity.type
_entity.pdbx_description
1 polymer ?
#
loop_
_entity_poly.entity_id
_entity_poly.type
_entity_poly.pdbx_seq_one_letter_code
_entity_poly.pdbx_strand_id
1 'polypeptide(L)'
;MVTEYTYTNIRRILDEIHRHPLLSSVTLEQVVSYIITFMGLFGMPKIYQDKEEILNIKDFRAILPCDLVSIIQVKDCKTGVCLRAMTDNFMPREYSDRHIGYNVPQELSFKTQGQVIYTSFKEGDINIAYKAIPVDKDGYPLLIDNPVFIKALVAYIKKEEFIILFDMNKININVLNNAQQQYCYLAGQLHSEFTIPSLSEMESIKRSWCTLIQRVTSFNDGFRSNGNQEYTKLQ
;
A
#
# COMPACT_ATOMS: atom_id res chain seq x y z
N MET A 1 -20.18 -0.09 3.23
CA MET A 1 -20.22 0.19 1.78
C MET A 1 -18.78 0.32 1.36
N VAL A 2 -18.23 -0.71 0.74
CA VAL A 2 -16.92 -0.62 0.10
C VAL A 2 -17.12 0.30 -1.09
N THR A 3 -16.54 1.47 -1.07
CA THR A 3 -16.51 2.34 -2.23
C THR A 3 -15.60 1.66 -3.24
N GLU A 4 -16.17 0.89 -4.15
CA GLU A 4 -15.45 0.38 -5.32
C GLU A 4 -15.08 1.59 -6.16
N TYR A 5 -13.80 1.94 -6.12
CA TYR A 5 -13.27 2.95 -7.02
C TYR A 5 -13.32 2.39 -8.44
N THR A 6 -13.92 3.14 -9.34
CA THR A 6 -13.82 2.85 -10.76
C THR A 6 -12.44 3.28 -11.24
N TYR A 7 -11.87 2.50 -12.15
CA TYR A 7 -10.56 2.78 -12.72
C TYR A 7 -10.69 3.24 -14.17
N THR A 8 -9.79 4.14 -14.55
CA THR A 8 -9.68 4.65 -15.92
C THR A 8 -8.32 4.34 -16.51
N ASN A 9 -8.26 4.29 -17.85
CA ASN A 9 -7.03 4.02 -18.57
C ASN A 9 -6.17 5.29 -18.69
N ILE A 10 -4.88 5.11 -18.73
CA ILE A 10 -3.87 6.16 -18.92
C ILE A 10 -4.08 6.96 -20.22
N ARG A 11 -4.66 6.36 -21.26
CA ARG A 11 -4.95 7.04 -22.53
C ARG A 11 -5.87 8.26 -22.36
N ARG A 12 -6.82 8.20 -21.43
CA ARG A 12 -7.69 9.33 -21.10
C ARG A 12 -6.89 10.54 -20.59
N ILE A 13 -5.87 10.27 -19.78
CA ILE A 13 -4.99 11.34 -19.27
C ILE A 13 -4.17 11.94 -20.41
N LEU A 14 -3.64 11.09 -21.28
CA LEU A 14 -2.89 11.53 -22.46
C LEU A 14 -3.75 12.41 -23.36
N ASP A 15 -5.01 12.02 -23.61
CA ASP A 15 -5.96 12.81 -24.41
C ASP A 15 -6.26 14.17 -23.78
N GLU A 16 -6.37 14.24 -22.45
CA GLU A 16 -6.56 15.49 -21.73
C GLU A 16 -5.34 16.42 -21.83
N ILE A 17 -4.13 15.87 -21.71
CA ILE A 17 -2.87 16.60 -21.84
C ILE A 17 -2.71 17.12 -23.27
N HIS A 18 -2.99 16.33 -24.29
CA HIS A 18 -2.86 16.70 -25.71
C HIS A 18 -3.84 17.78 -26.15
N ARG A 19 -4.91 18.06 -25.40
CA ARG A 19 -5.76 19.24 -25.64
C ARG A 19 -5.01 20.55 -25.49
N HIS A 20 -3.90 20.55 -24.76
CA HIS A 20 -3.07 21.73 -24.62
C HIS A 20 -2.03 21.78 -25.75
N PRO A 21 -2.00 22.84 -26.60
CA PRO A 21 -1.14 22.89 -27.78
C PRO A 21 0.35 22.73 -27.50
N LEU A 22 0.81 23.23 -26.34
CA LEU A 22 2.23 23.14 -25.91
C LEU A 22 2.62 21.76 -25.38
N LEU A 23 1.64 20.88 -25.11
CA LEU A 23 1.87 19.56 -24.50
C LEU A 23 1.58 18.42 -25.48
N SER A 24 1.34 18.72 -26.75
CA SER A 24 1.04 17.73 -27.79
C SER A 24 2.20 16.75 -28.10
N SER A 25 3.41 17.10 -27.69
CA SER A 25 4.61 16.26 -27.88
C SER A 25 4.88 15.27 -26.75
N VAL A 26 4.09 15.29 -25.68
CA VAL A 26 4.26 14.40 -24.52
C VAL A 26 3.93 12.97 -24.92
N THR A 27 4.85 12.03 -24.69
CA THR A 27 4.67 10.62 -25.04
C THR A 27 3.99 9.84 -23.91
N LEU A 28 3.40 8.70 -24.26
CA LEU A 28 2.78 7.79 -23.28
C LEU A 28 3.76 7.36 -22.18
N GLU A 29 5.01 7.08 -22.55
CA GLU A 29 6.07 6.65 -21.62
C GLU A 29 6.42 7.74 -20.59
N GLN A 30 6.47 9.01 -21.05
CA GLN A 30 6.66 10.15 -20.15
C GLN A 30 5.48 10.29 -19.17
N VAL A 31 4.25 10.13 -19.66
CA VAL A 31 3.06 10.17 -18.80
C VAL A 31 3.10 9.05 -17.75
N VAL A 32 3.51 7.82 -18.10
CA VAL A 32 3.70 6.72 -17.14
C VAL A 32 4.70 7.10 -16.05
N SER A 33 5.85 7.66 -16.45
CA SER A 33 6.88 8.09 -15.49
C SER A 33 6.37 9.16 -14.53
N TYR A 34 5.63 10.15 -15.04
CA TYR A 34 4.99 11.18 -14.21
C TYR A 34 3.95 10.61 -13.26
N ILE A 35 3.15 9.64 -13.71
CA ILE A 35 2.15 8.97 -12.88
C ILE A 35 2.80 8.24 -11.71
N ILE A 36 3.85 7.45 -11.98
CA ILE A 36 4.58 6.71 -10.94
C ILE A 36 5.16 7.69 -9.90
N THR A 37 5.78 8.77 -10.37
CA THR A 37 6.32 9.81 -9.48
C THR A 37 5.23 10.49 -8.66
N PHE A 38 4.12 10.86 -9.30
CA PHE A 38 2.98 11.49 -8.64
C PHE A 38 2.37 10.59 -7.56
N MET A 39 2.15 9.30 -7.89
CA MET A 39 1.64 8.32 -6.92
C MET A 39 2.61 8.11 -5.75
N GLY A 40 3.91 8.09 -6.02
CA GLY A 40 4.95 8.00 -4.99
C GLY A 40 4.97 9.21 -4.05
N LEU A 41 4.75 10.42 -4.57
CA LEU A 41 4.71 11.65 -3.77
C LEU A 41 3.50 11.73 -2.84
N PHE A 42 2.34 11.29 -3.31
CA PHE A 42 1.09 11.37 -2.54
C PHE A 42 0.88 10.20 -1.58
N GLY A 43 1.55 9.06 -1.77
CA GLY A 43 1.47 7.90 -0.87
C GLY A 43 0.05 7.39 -0.65
N MET A 44 -0.78 7.34 -1.68
CA MET A 44 -2.23 7.10 -1.59
C MET A 44 -2.58 5.62 -1.44
N PRO A 45 -2.86 5.12 -0.23
CA PRO A 45 -3.17 3.70 -0.01
C PRO A 45 -4.49 3.26 -0.65
N LYS A 46 -5.40 4.20 -0.95
CA LYS A 46 -6.72 3.91 -1.56
C LYS A 46 -6.65 3.56 -3.05
N ILE A 47 -5.49 3.79 -3.69
CA ILE A 47 -5.28 3.47 -5.12
C ILE A 47 -4.95 1.99 -5.31
N TYR A 48 -4.39 1.35 -4.27
CA TYR A 48 -3.89 0.00 -4.36
C TYR A 48 -5.00 -1.03 -4.29
N GLN A 49 -4.87 -2.07 -5.10
CA GLN A 49 -5.75 -3.22 -5.11
C GLN A 49 -5.15 -4.32 -4.22
N ASP A 50 -6.00 -4.97 -3.44
CA ASP A 50 -5.58 -6.15 -2.68
C ASP A 50 -5.51 -7.35 -3.62
N LYS A 51 -4.35 -8.00 -3.65
CA LYS A 51 -4.09 -9.22 -4.44
C LYS A 51 -3.56 -10.32 -3.54
N GLU A 52 -3.78 -11.55 -3.99
CA GLU A 52 -3.21 -12.75 -3.39
C GLU A 52 -2.40 -13.51 -4.43
N GLU A 53 -1.25 -13.99 -4.02
CA GLU A 53 -0.38 -14.79 -4.88
C GLU A 53 0.34 -15.88 -4.09
N ILE A 54 0.48 -17.05 -4.70
CA ILE A 54 1.20 -18.17 -4.10
C ILE A 54 2.64 -18.15 -4.60
N LEU A 55 3.58 -18.07 -3.65
CA LEU A 55 5.01 -18.10 -3.92
C LEU A 55 5.60 -19.43 -3.47
N ASN A 56 6.43 -20.00 -4.33
CA ASN A 56 7.20 -21.20 -3.99
C ASN A 56 8.55 -20.81 -3.37
N ILE A 57 8.78 -21.26 -2.14
CA ILE A 57 10.01 -21.03 -1.39
C ILE A 57 11.04 -22.11 -1.77
N LYS A 58 12.23 -21.66 -2.15
CA LYS A 58 13.41 -22.49 -2.39
C LYS A 58 14.60 -21.90 -1.65
N ASP A 59 15.27 -22.72 -0.88
CA ASP A 59 16.42 -22.30 -0.07
C ASP A 59 16.14 -21.06 0.80
N PHE A 60 15.04 -21.13 1.59
CA PHE A 60 14.60 -20.07 2.52
C PHE A 60 14.18 -18.76 1.86
N ARG A 61 14.00 -18.68 0.53
CA ARG A 61 13.71 -17.43 -0.18
C ARG A 61 12.76 -17.63 -1.35
N ALA A 62 12.01 -16.57 -1.66
CA ALA A 62 11.27 -16.41 -2.91
C ALA A 62 11.35 -14.97 -3.41
N ILE A 63 11.10 -14.78 -4.70
CA ILE A 63 11.02 -13.47 -5.32
C ILE A 63 9.62 -12.94 -5.16
N LEU A 64 9.50 -11.69 -4.70
CA LEU A 64 8.24 -10.99 -4.58
C LEU A 64 7.73 -10.51 -5.94
N PRO A 65 6.40 -10.39 -6.13
CA PRO A 65 5.81 -9.83 -7.35
C PRO A 65 6.29 -8.40 -7.63
N CYS A 66 6.45 -8.06 -8.92
CA CYS A 66 6.94 -6.74 -9.33
C CYS A 66 5.95 -5.61 -9.03
N ASP A 67 4.66 -5.91 -8.94
CA ASP A 67 3.58 -4.96 -8.66
C ASP A 67 3.31 -4.78 -7.15
N LEU A 68 4.08 -5.44 -6.29
CA LEU A 68 3.94 -5.39 -4.84
C LEU A 68 4.35 -4.02 -4.29
N VAL A 69 3.43 -3.39 -3.56
CA VAL A 69 3.67 -2.14 -2.84
C VAL A 69 3.90 -2.40 -1.36
N SER A 70 3.03 -3.18 -0.72
CA SER A 70 3.15 -3.53 0.69
C SER A 70 2.50 -4.87 0.98
N ILE A 71 3.12 -5.65 1.85
CA ILE A 71 2.58 -6.93 2.32
C ILE A 71 1.54 -6.67 3.41
N ILE A 72 0.37 -7.27 3.26
CA ILE A 72 -0.69 -7.25 4.28
C ILE A 72 -0.51 -8.43 5.21
N GLN A 73 -0.38 -9.63 4.63
CA GLN A 73 -0.31 -10.88 5.39
C GLN A 73 0.41 -11.95 4.59
N VAL A 74 1.11 -12.83 5.28
CA VAL A 74 1.75 -14.03 4.72
C VAL A 74 1.25 -15.25 5.45
N LYS A 75 0.84 -16.27 4.71
CA LYS A 75 0.26 -17.50 5.23
C LYS A 75 0.95 -18.72 4.63
N ASP A 76 1.28 -19.72 5.44
CA ASP A 76 1.74 -21.00 4.94
C ASP A 76 0.58 -21.79 4.32
N CYS A 77 0.75 -22.24 3.09
CA CYS A 77 -0.28 -22.99 2.37
C CYS A 77 -0.57 -24.37 2.97
N LYS A 78 0.44 -25.00 3.62
CA LYS A 78 0.29 -26.34 4.20
C LYS A 78 -0.46 -26.33 5.53
N THR A 79 -0.05 -25.46 6.43
CA THR A 79 -0.60 -25.41 7.79
C THR A 79 -1.75 -24.43 7.93
N GLY A 80 -1.87 -23.51 7.01
CA GLY A 80 -2.85 -22.42 7.08
C GLY A 80 -2.52 -21.36 8.15
N VAL A 81 -1.34 -21.44 8.78
CA VAL A 81 -0.90 -20.53 9.84
C VAL A 81 -0.30 -19.27 9.21
N CYS A 82 -0.61 -18.11 9.80
CA CYS A 82 -0.02 -16.84 9.37
C CYS A 82 1.42 -16.75 9.90
N LEU A 83 2.34 -16.35 9.01
CA LEU A 83 3.72 -16.10 9.36
C LEU A 83 3.83 -14.75 10.06
N ARG A 84 4.73 -14.67 11.04
CA ARG A 84 5.05 -13.44 11.75
C ARG A 84 6.19 -12.68 11.05
N ALA A 85 6.05 -11.38 10.90
CA ALA A 85 7.15 -10.55 10.41
C ALA A 85 8.28 -10.50 11.46
N MET A 86 9.50 -10.82 11.03
CA MET A 86 10.67 -10.75 11.89
C MET A 86 11.26 -9.34 11.91
N THR A 87 11.58 -8.88 13.10
CA THR A 87 12.35 -7.65 13.32
C THR A 87 13.85 -7.91 13.50
N ASP A 88 14.22 -9.14 13.82
CA ASP A 88 15.60 -9.53 14.08
C ASP A 88 16.41 -9.69 12.79
N ASN A 89 17.71 -9.37 12.89
CA ASN A 89 18.63 -9.52 11.75
C ASN A 89 19.04 -10.98 11.50
N PHE A 90 18.84 -11.85 12.50
CA PHE A 90 19.22 -13.25 12.41
C PHE A 90 17.99 -14.11 12.09
N MET A 91 18.03 -14.83 10.96
CA MET A 91 17.06 -15.89 10.70
C MET A 91 17.27 -17.03 11.71
N PRO A 92 16.21 -17.56 12.32
CA PRO A 92 16.33 -18.77 13.10
C PRO A 92 16.86 -19.87 12.18
N ARG A 93 18.07 -20.34 12.45
CA ARG A 93 18.61 -21.53 11.79
C ARG A 93 17.79 -22.72 12.25
N GLU A 94 17.56 -23.68 11.36
CA GLU A 94 17.06 -24.98 11.79
C GLU A 94 17.87 -25.42 13.01
N TYR A 95 17.19 -25.61 14.13
CA TYR A 95 17.80 -26.12 15.33
C TYR A 95 18.27 -27.55 15.01
N SER A 96 19.56 -27.69 14.74
CA SER A 96 20.16 -29.01 14.70
C SER A 96 19.94 -29.65 16.08
N ASP A 97 19.56 -30.91 16.10
CA ASP A 97 19.16 -31.85 17.16
C ASP A 97 19.88 -31.79 18.54
N ARG A 98 20.52 -30.72 18.93
CA ARG A 98 21.34 -30.63 20.14
C ARG A 98 20.61 -30.10 21.38
N HIS A 99 19.38 -29.71 21.33
CA HIS A 99 18.60 -29.33 22.51
C HIS A 99 17.46 -30.32 22.74
N ILE A 100 17.81 -31.44 23.28
CA ILE A 100 16.91 -32.39 23.92
C ILE A 100 16.16 -31.64 25.03
N GLY A 101 14.85 -31.41 24.87
CA GLY A 101 14.00 -31.13 26.01
C GLY A 101 12.92 -30.06 25.92
N TYR A 102 12.97 -29.17 24.98
CA TYR A 102 11.89 -28.18 24.83
C TYR A 102 11.39 -28.18 23.39
N ASN A 103 10.19 -28.72 23.16
CA ASN A 103 9.40 -28.46 21.94
C ASN A 103 8.97 -27.01 21.98
N VAL A 104 9.86 -26.08 21.66
CA VAL A 104 9.48 -24.73 21.33
C VAL A 104 8.85 -24.83 19.96
N PRO A 105 7.55 -24.55 19.78
CA PRO A 105 6.94 -24.56 18.47
C PRO A 105 7.72 -23.54 17.62
N GLN A 106 8.29 -24.01 16.52
CA GLN A 106 9.05 -23.17 15.61
C GLN A 106 8.07 -22.15 15.03
N GLU A 107 8.16 -20.90 15.52
CA GLU A 107 7.30 -19.83 15.00
C GLU A 107 7.64 -19.62 13.53
N LEU A 108 6.65 -19.84 12.68
CA LEU A 108 6.76 -19.55 11.26
C LEU A 108 6.89 -18.04 11.08
N SER A 109 8.02 -17.61 10.55
CA SER A 109 8.34 -16.19 10.40
C SER A 109 8.89 -15.87 9.02
N PHE A 110 8.75 -14.61 8.62
CA PHE A 110 9.28 -14.11 7.36
C PHE A 110 9.99 -12.77 7.56
N LYS A 111 10.89 -12.46 6.65
CA LYS A 111 11.56 -11.17 6.52
C LYS A 111 11.64 -10.78 5.05
N THR A 112 11.46 -9.51 4.76
CA THR A 112 11.61 -8.98 3.40
C THR A 112 12.87 -8.13 3.30
N GLN A 113 13.60 -8.30 2.22
CA GLN A 113 14.75 -7.47 1.89
C GLN A 113 14.80 -7.22 0.39
N GLY A 114 14.55 -5.98 -0.02
CA GLY A 114 14.37 -5.64 -1.42
C GLY A 114 13.17 -6.38 -2.02
N GLN A 115 13.39 -7.07 -3.14
CA GLN A 115 12.36 -7.86 -3.83
C GLN A 115 12.37 -9.36 -3.44
N VAL A 116 12.96 -9.70 -2.30
CA VAL A 116 13.06 -11.08 -1.83
C VAL A 116 12.40 -11.21 -0.47
N ILE A 117 11.59 -12.24 -0.33
CA ILE A 117 11.07 -12.70 0.96
C ILE A 117 11.90 -13.88 1.44
N TYR A 118 12.30 -13.83 2.70
CA TYR A 118 13.00 -14.90 3.41
C TYR A 118 12.05 -15.52 4.43
N THR A 119 12.08 -16.85 4.55
CA THR A 119 11.25 -17.60 5.50
C THR A 119 12.09 -18.39 6.47
N SER A 120 11.51 -18.77 7.62
CA SER A 120 12.16 -19.63 8.61
C SER A 120 12.28 -21.09 8.17
N PHE A 121 11.61 -21.50 7.09
CA PHE A 121 11.65 -22.86 6.54
C PHE A 121 12.28 -22.87 5.14
N LYS A 122 12.90 -24.01 4.81
CA LYS A 122 13.72 -24.14 3.61
C LYS A 122 12.92 -24.25 2.30
N GLU A 123 11.82 -25.01 2.34
CA GLU A 123 11.01 -25.31 1.16
C GLU A 123 9.53 -25.33 1.53
N GLY A 124 8.69 -24.83 0.63
CA GLY A 124 7.24 -24.83 0.80
C GLY A 124 6.56 -23.77 -0.05
N ASP A 125 5.25 -23.69 0.09
CA ASP A 125 4.44 -22.70 -0.62
C ASP A 125 3.81 -21.75 0.41
N ILE A 126 3.93 -20.47 0.15
CA ILE A 126 3.30 -19.42 0.95
C ILE A 126 2.29 -18.68 0.09
N ASN A 127 1.17 -18.31 0.68
CA ASN A 127 0.22 -17.37 0.10
C ASN A 127 0.47 -15.99 0.71
N ILE A 128 0.74 -15.01 -0.15
CA ILE A 128 0.91 -13.62 0.25
C ILE A 128 -0.32 -12.82 -0.15
N ALA A 129 -0.89 -12.09 0.80
CA ALA A 129 -1.86 -11.03 0.54
C ALA A 129 -1.11 -9.69 0.58
N TYR A 130 -1.23 -8.92 -0.48
CA TYR A 130 -0.47 -7.69 -0.64
C TYR A 130 -1.25 -6.61 -1.38
N LYS A 131 -0.83 -5.37 -1.19
CA LYS A 131 -1.31 -4.24 -1.96
C LYS A 131 -0.50 -4.11 -3.23
N ALA A 132 -1.19 -4.10 -4.37
CA ALA A 132 -0.60 -3.99 -5.70
C ALA A 132 -1.08 -2.72 -6.40
N ILE A 133 -0.26 -2.21 -7.31
CA ILE A 133 -0.69 -1.20 -8.26
C ILE A 133 -1.58 -1.90 -9.30
N PRO A 134 -2.84 -1.48 -9.47
CA PRO A 134 -3.68 -2.06 -10.51
C PRO A 134 -3.09 -1.74 -11.90
N VAL A 135 -2.98 -2.75 -12.74
CA VAL A 135 -2.45 -2.63 -14.10
C VAL A 135 -3.47 -3.11 -15.12
N ASP A 136 -3.44 -2.49 -16.30
CA ASP A 136 -4.24 -2.91 -17.44
C ASP A 136 -3.63 -4.16 -18.12
N LYS A 137 -4.33 -4.74 -19.09
CA LYS A 137 -3.87 -5.90 -19.88
C LYS A 137 -2.55 -5.65 -20.60
N ASP A 138 -2.27 -4.40 -20.93
CA ASP A 138 -1.05 -3.96 -21.59
C ASP A 138 0.10 -3.65 -20.60
N GLY A 139 -0.12 -3.86 -19.27
CA GLY A 139 0.87 -3.60 -18.22
C GLY A 139 0.97 -2.14 -17.78
N TYR A 140 0.09 -1.27 -18.25
CA TYR A 140 0.05 0.12 -17.82
C TYR A 140 -0.73 0.30 -16.51
N PRO A 141 -0.33 1.23 -15.64
CA PRO A 141 -1.05 1.49 -14.39
C PRO A 141 -2.46 2.01 -14.68
N LEU A 142 -3.43 1.43 -13.98
CA LEU A 142 -4.80 1.93 -13.95
C LEU A 142 -4.91 3.04 -12.91
N LEU A 143 -5.69 4.05 -13.22
CA LEU A 143 -5.88 5.24 -12.40
C LEU A 143 -7.29 5.30 -11.85
N ILE A 144 -7.46 5.86 -10.67
CA ILE A 144 -8.80 6.10 -10.11
C ILE A 144 -9.55 7.09 -10.98
N ASP A 145 -10.77 6.73 -11.37
CA ASP A 145 -11.69 7.63 -12.09
C ASP A 145 -12.35 8.64 -11.12
N ASN A 146 -11.50 9.46 -10.51
CA ASN A 146 -11.92 10.57 -9.66
C ASN A 146 -11.54 11.89 -10.36
N PRO A 147 -12.48 12.79 -10.59
CA PRO A 147 -12.21 14.04 -11.31
C PRO A 147 -11.19 14.94 -10.61
N VAL A 148 -11.11 14.91 -9.28
CA VAL A 148 -10.10 15.70 -8.52
C VAL A 148 -8.72 15.08 -8.72
N PHE A 149 -8.61 13.75 -8.66
CA PHE A 149 -7.36 13.03 -8.92
C PHE A 149 -6.84 13.28 -10.34
N ILE A 150 -7.71 13.14 -11.35
CA ILE A 150 -7.36 13.35 -12.76
C ILE A 150 -6.88 14.77 -12.99
N LYS A 151 -7.61 15.78 -12.49
CA LYS A 151 -7.23 17.18 -12.62
C LYS A 151 -5.91 17.51 -11.93
N ALA A 152 -5.68 16.97 -10.73
CA ALA A 152 -4.42 17.16 -10.00
C ALA A 152 -3.23 16.53 -10.74
N LEU A 153 -3.41 15.32 -11.28
CA LEU A 153 -2.40 14.65 -12.09
C LEU A 153 -2.07 15.41 -13.38
N VAL A 154 -3.10 15.85 -14.12
CA VAL A 154 -2.91 16.67 -15.34
C VAL A 154 -2.20 17.98 -15.01
N ALA A 155 -2.57 18.64 -13.91
CA ALA A 155 -1.90 19.86 -13.46
C ALA A 155 -0.44 19.60 -13.05
N TYR A 156 -0.14 18.46 -12.44
CA TYR A 156 1.22 18.03 -12.13
C TYR A 156 2.06 17.88 -13.39
N ILE A 157 1.57 17.11 -14.36
CA ILE A 157 2.28 16.88 -15.62
C ILE A 157 2.49 18.20 -16.37
N LYS A 158 1.44 19.06 -16.43
CA LYS A 158 1.54 20.39 -17.03
C LYS A 158 2.63 21.24 -16.35
N LYS A 159 2.72 21.21 -15.03
CA LYS A 159 3.73 21.94 -14.27
C LYS A 159 5.13 21.45 -14.64
N GLU A 160 5.36 20.14 -14.64
CA GLU A 160 6.68 19.56 -14.96
C GLU A 160 7.12 19.89 -16.40
N GLU A 161 6.23 19.74 -17.37
CA GLU A 161 6.51 20.09 -18.76
C GLU A 161 6.74 21.60 -18.95
N PHE A 162 6.02 22.43 -18.20
CA PHE A 162 6.23 23.90 -18.25
C PHE A 162 7.57 24.31 -17.64
N ILE A 163 8.10 23.59 -16.66
CA ILE A 163 9.45 23.83 -16.16
C ILE A 163 10.46 23.59 -17.30
N ILE A 164 10.31 22.48 -18.04
CA ILE A 164 11.19 22.18 -19.18
C ILE A 164 11.07 23.26 -20.28
N LEU A 165 9.85 23.68 -20.60
CA LEU A 165 9.62 24.73 -21.59
C LEU A 165 10.15 26.09 -21.14
N PHE A 166 10.13 26.39 -19.86
CA PHE A 166 10.72 27.60 -19.29
C PHE A 166 12.25 27.56 -19.38
N ASP A 167 12.88 26.45 -19.06
CA ASP A 167 14.33 26.27 -19.18
C ASP A 167 14.80 26.42 -20.64
N MET A 168 13.92 26.06 -21.59
CA MET A 168 14.14 26.30 -23.03
C MET A 168 13.82 27.74 -23.47
N ASN A 169 13.42 28.64 -22.58
CA ASN A 169 12.95 30.00 -22.87
C ASN A 169 11.75 30.08 -23.84
N LYS A 170 10.90 29.05 -23.86
CA LYS A 170 9.70 29.02 -24.73
C LYS A 170 8.45 29.61 -24.08
N ILE A 171 8.43 29.72 -22.76
CA ILE A 171 7.30 30.28 -22.00
C ILE A 171 7.76 31.34 -21.02
N ASN A 172 6.82 32.22 -20.64
CA ASN A 172 7.06 33.27 -19.66
C ASN A 172 6.91 32.76 -18.23
N ILE A 173 7.66 33.34 -17.29
CA ILE A 173 7.60 33.03 -15.84
C ILE A 173 6.19 33.13 -15.27
N ASN A 174 5.37 34.07 -15.74
CA ASN A 174 3.99 34.23 -15.28
C ASN A 174 3.11 33.01 -15.62
N VAL A 175 3.37 32.35 -16.77
CA VAL A 175 2.67 31.15 -17.20
C VAL A 175 3.06 29.96 -16.33
N LEU A 176 4.35 29.86 -16.01
CA LEU A 176 4.87 28.83 -15.10
C LEU A 176 4.28 29.00 -13.69
N ASN A 177 4.31 30.24 -13.15
CA ASN A 177 3.77 30.53 -11.82
C ASN A 177 2.28 30.20 -11.72
N ASN A 178 1.51 30.51 -12.77
CA ASN A 178 0.09 30.16 -12.80
C ASN A 178 -0.13 28.63 -12.81
N ALA A 179 0.66 27.89 -13.58
CA ALA A 179 0.58 26.43 -13.58
C ALA A 179 0.97 25.83 -12.20
N GLN A 180 1.96 26.40 -11.55
CA GLN A 180 2.39 26.01 -10.21
C GLN A 180 1.30 26.27 -9.15
N GLN A 181 0.69 27.45 -9.17
CA GLN A 181 -0.42 27.78 -8.27
C GLN A 181 -1.63 26.86 -8.48
N GLN A 182 -1.98 26.60 -9.74
CA GLN A 182 -3.06 25.68 -10.09
C GLN A 182 -2.78 24.26 -9.57
N TYR A 183 -1.55 23.78 -9.74
CA TYR A 183 -1.14 22.49 -9.18
C TYR A 183 -1.23 22.46 -7.65
N CYS A 184 -0.69 23.47 -6.95
CA CYS A 184 -0.74 23.53 -5.48
C CYS A 184 -2.18 23.50 -4.95
N TYR A 185 -3.10 24.25 -5.60
CA TYR A 185 -4.52 24.25 -5.23
C TYR A 185 -5.15 22.87 -5.41
N LEU A 186 -4.97 22.22 -6.56
CA LEU A 186 -5.55 20.91 -6.87
C LEU A 186 -4.91 19.80 -6.03
N ALA A 187 -3.61 19.89 -5.76
CA ALA A 187 -2.91 18.97 -4.87
C ALA A 187 -3.43 19.04 -3.43
N GLY A 188 -3.68 20.26 -2.92
CA GLY A 188 -4.30 20.46 -1.61
C GLY A 188 -5.71 19.89 -1.53
N GLN A 189 -6.50 20.06 -2.58
CA GLN A 189 -7.85 19.53 -2.70
C GLN A 189 -7.84 18.00 -2.72
N LEU A 190 -6.94 17.40 -3.51
CA LEU A 190 -6.72 15.97 -3.59
C LEU A 190 -6.30 15.38 -2.25
N HIS A 191 -5.31 15.99 -1.60
CA HIS A 191 -4.84 15.55 -0.28
C HIS A 191 -5.99 15.56 0.75
N SER A 192 -6.80 16.62 0.78
CA SER A 192 -7.96 16.70 1.68
C SER A 192 -8.96 15.58 1.42
N GLU A 193 -9.30 15.30 0.17
CA GLU A 193 -10.28 14.28 -0.20
C GLU A 193 -9.82 12.85 0.16
N PHE A 194 -8.53 12.55 -0.03
CA PHE A 194 -7.99 11.22 0.25
C PHE A 194 -7.55 11.03 1.71
N THR A 195 -7.31 12.11 2.46
CA THR A 195 -6.94 12.03 3.88
C THR A 195 -8.16 11.94 4.77
N ILE A 196 -9.30 12.49 4.36
CA ILE A 196 -10.54 12.39 5.14
C ILE A 196 -11.01 10.93 5.15
N PRO A 197 -11.03 10.27 6.32
CA PRO A 197 -11.49 8.90 6.40
C PRO A 197 -12.98 8.80 6.09
N SER A 198 -13.39 7.72 5.43
CA SER A 198 -14.80 7.40 5.24
C SER A 198 -15.50 7.12 6.58
N LEU A 199 -16.82 7.18 6.61
CA LEU A 199 -17.58 6.91 7.83
C LEU A 199 -17.25 5.54 8.44
N SER A 200 -17.08 4.52 7.61
CA SER A 200 -16.70 3.17 8.03
C SER A 200 -15.28 3.10 8.58
N GLU A 201 -14.34 3.85 7.99
CA GLU A 201 -12.97 3.96 8.50
C GLU A 201 -12.93 4.69 9.84
N MET A 202 -13.72 5.77 9.99
CA MET A 202 -13.88 6.48 11.26
C MET A 202 -14.46 5.57 12.35
N GLU A 203 -15.46 4.75 12.02
CA GLU A 203 -16.01 3.77 12.96
C GLU A 203 -14.98 2.69 13.33
N SER A 204 -14.19 2.23 12.37
CA SER A 204 -13.11 1.27 12.62
C SER A 204 -12.03 1.85 13.52
N ILE A 205 -11.59 3.08 13.28
CA ILE A 205 -10.65 3.81 14.13
C ILE A 205 -11.24 3.97 15.55
N LYS A 206 -12.50 4.40 15.65
CA LYS A 206 -13.18 4.52 16.93
C LYS A 206 -13.24 3.19 17.67
N ARG A 207 -13.57 2.09 16.98
CA ARG A 207 -13.61 0.75 17.58
C ARG A 207 -12.24 0.31 18.07
N SER A 208 -11.17 0.52 17.29
CA SER A 208 -9.81 0.18 17.73
C SER A 208 -9.37 1.01 18.94
N TRP A 209 -9.72 2.27 19.02
CA TRP A 209 -9.46 3.10 20.20
C TRP A 209 -10.27 2.65 21.41
N CYS A 210 -11.55 2.29 21.21
CA CYS A 210 -12.39 1.78 22.30
C CYS A 210 -11.94 0.42 22.82
N THR A 211 -11.25 -0.39 22.00
CA THR A 211 -10.66 -1.68 22.45
C THR A 211 -9.37 -1.48 23.23
N LEU A 212 -8.63 -0.39 23.00
CA LEU A 212 -7.45 -0.01 23.78
C LEU A 212 -7.82 0.59 25.14
N ILE A 213 -9.00 1.21 25.26
CA ILE A 213 -9.52 1.73 26.53
C ILE A 213 -10.34 0.60 27.16
N GLN A 214 -9.86 0.05 28.27
CA GLN A 214 -10.62 -0.92 29.05
C GLN A 214 -11.97 -0.33 29.44
N ARG A 215 -13.05 -1.02 29.13
CA ARG A 215 -14.38 -0.62 29.59
C ARG A 215 -14.38 -0.71 31.11
N VAL A 216 -14.98 0.28 31.78
CA VAL A 216 -15.11 0.28 33.26
C VAL A 216 -15.73 -1.01 33.77
N THR A 217 -16.63 -1.63 32.96
CA THR A 217 -17.26 -2.91 33.26
C THR A 217 -16.31 -4.11 33.11
N SER A 218 -15.20 -4.01 32.40
CA SER A 218 -14.27 -5.15 32.25
C SER A 218 -13.50 -5.45 33.54
N PHE A 219 -13.44 -4.51 34.49
CA PHE A 219 -12.91 -4.77 35.84
C PHE A 219 -13.84 -5.67 36.66
N ASN A 220 -15.11 -5.73 36.32
CA ASN A 220 -16.10 -6.56 37.03
C ASN A 220 -16.14 -7.99 36.48
N ASP A 221 -15.52 -8.26 35.29
CA ASP A 221 -15.55 -9.55 34.64
C ASP A 221 -14.47 -10.54 35.16
N GLY A 222 -13.58 -10.07 36.06
CA GLY A 222 -12.49 -10.86 36.61
C GLY A 222 -11.42 -11.24 35.59
N PHE A 223 -10.40 -11.96 36.03
CA PHE A 223 -9.34 -12.46 35.17
C PHE A 223 -9.77 -13.77 34.51
N ARG A 224 -9.63 -13.87 33.19
CA ARG A 224 -9.80 -15.12 32.46
C ARG A 224 -8.42 -15.78 32.31
N SER A 225 -8.17 -16.78 33.09
CA SER A 225 -6.99 -17.63 33.00
C SER A 225 -7.42 -19.03 32.55
N ASN A 226 -6.83 -19.59 31.49
CA ASN A 226 -7.05 -20.96 30.99
C ASN A 226 -8.52 -21.36 30.78
N GLY A 227 -9.36 -20.43 30.31
CA GLY A 227 -10.76 -20.65 30.03
C GLY A 227 -11.69 -20.59 31.27
N ASN A 228 -11.16 -20.45 32.47
CA ASN A 228 -11.96 -20.26 33.67
C ASN A 228 -12.16 -18.76 33.94
N GLN A 229 -13.39 -18.37 34.24
CA GLN A 229 -13.74 -17.04 34.74
C GLN A 229 -13.60 -17.01 36.25
N GLU A 230 -12.69 -16.20 36.75
CA GLU A 230 -12.67 -15.82 38.16
C GLU A 230 -13.60 -14.62 38.36
N TYR A 231 -14.65 -14.81 39.13
CA TYR A 231 -15.54 -13.74 39.53
C TYR A 231 -15.04 -13.18 40.88
N THR A 232 -14.57 -11.94 40.88
CA THR A 232 -14.39 -11.20 42.12
C THR A 232 -15.76 -10.84 42.66
N LYS A 233 -16.22 -11.53 43.67
CA LYS A 233 -17.37 -11.07 44.47
C LYS A 233 -16.92 -9.85 45.24
N LEU A 234 -17.35 -8.68 44.79
CA LEU A 234 -17.31 -7.48 45.63
C LEU A 234 -18.31 -7.70 46.77
N GLN A 235 -17.80 -7.82 47.98
CA GLN A 235 -18.61 -7.74 49.20
C GLN A 235 -19.00 -6.28 49.47
#